data_b9218ed114d284ca3fba33d55a989126
#
_entry.id   b9218ed114d284ca3fba33d55a989126
#
_cell.length_a   1.000
_cell.length_b   1.000
_cell.length_c   1.000
_cell.angle_alpha   90.00
_cell.angle_beta   90.00
_cell.angle_gamma   90.00
#
_symmetry.space_group_name_H-M   'P 1'
#
loop_
_entity.id
_entity.type
_entity.pdbx_description
1 polymer ?
#
loop_
_entity_poly.entity_id
_entity_poly.type
_entity_poly.pdbx_seq_one_letter_code
_entity_poly.pdbx_strand_id
1 'polypeptide(L)'
;MRRLGISIYPEKDSAENIRAYLKNAADFGAKRVFSCLLSVDKPSEDIKEEFKAMNDYAHSLGFEVILDVAPNVFDKLGISYSDLSFFKKINADGIRLDVGFTGSEEAMMTYNPQGLMIEINMSNNTHTIDTIMDYQPDRYHLIGCHNFYPHRYSGLTLEHFTQCTRNFAKYGLHTAAFVGCNDPEAFGPWQAKEGLVTLEMHRGLPVDVQVKHMVAMGTIDDILISNCYPSKKEMDALSKVNLSMLNLEVNTVEGLPELYE
;
A
#
# COMPACT_ATOMS: atom_id res chain seq x y z
N MET A 1 0.25 -5.56 14.42
CA MET A 1 1.71 -5.30 14.30
C MET A 1 1.91 -4.58 12.98
N ARG A 2 2.70 -3.50 12.94
CA ARG A 2 2.98 -2.77 11.70
C ARG A 2 3.82 -3.60 10.74
N ARG A 3 3.59 -3.40 9.44
CA ARG A 3 4.31 -4.10 8.38
C ARG A 3 4.86 -3.10 7.36
N LEU A 4 6.00 -3.43 6.77
CA LEU A 4 6.45 -2.77 5.54
C LEU A 4 5.87 -3.50 4.33
N GLY A 5 5.58 -2.74 3.29
CA GLY A 5 5.19 -3.26 2.00
C GLY A 5 5.87 -2.51 0.86
N ILE A 6 5.69 -3.03 -0.32
CA ILE A 6 6.24 -2.47 -1.56
C ILE A 6 5.16 -2.40 -2.64
N SER A 7 5.40 -1.59 -3.65
CA SER A 7 4.60 -1.58 -4.88
C SER A 7 5.35 -2.24 -6.03
N ILE A 8 4.63 -2.91 -6.91
CA ILE A 8 5.15 -3.42 -8.19
C ILE A 8 4.21 -3.03 -9.33
N TYR A 9 4.78 -2.81 -10.51
CA TYR A 9 4.04 -2.37 -11.71
C TYR A 9 4.42 -3.26 -12.89
N PRO A 10 3.74 -4.42 -13.06
CA PRO A 10 4.10 -5.42 -14.10
C PRO A 10 4.06 -4.88 -15.53
N GLU A 11 3.26 -3.84 -15.78
CA GLU A 11 3.19 -3.20 -17.09
C GLU A 11 4.37 -2.26 -17.39
N LYS A 12 5.22 -1.97 -16.40
CA LYS A 12 6.35 -1.02 -16.52
C LYS A 12 7.71 -1.68 -16.55
N ASP A 13 7.81 -2.94 -16.14
CA ASP A 13 9.09 -3.62 -16.06
C ASP A 13 8.97 -5.14 -16.33
N SER A 14 10.11 -5.79 -16.53
CA SER A 14 10.18 -7.21 -16.80
C SER A 14 9.85 -8.06 -15.56
N ALA A 15 9.30 -9.24 -15.77
CA ALA A 15 9.05 -10.19 -14.70
C ALA A 15 10.35 -10.60 -13.95
N GLU A 16 11.51 -10.57 -14.61
CA GLU A 16 12.80 -10.87 -14.02
C GLU A 16 13.21 -9.80 -13.01
N ASN A 17 13.13 -8.54 -13.38
CA ASN A 17 13.44 -7.39 -12.51
C ASN A 17 12.51 -7.34 -11.30
N ILE A 18 11.21 -7.54 -11.53
CA ILE A 18 10.22 -7.57 -10.44
C ILE A 18 10.49 -8.72 -9.47
N ARG A 19 10.85 -9.93 -9.96
CA ARG A 19 11.23 -11.05 -9.10
C ARG A 19 12.48 -10.75 -8.27
N ALA A 20 13.48 -10.13 -8.88
CA ALA A 20 14.68 -9.70 -8.16
C ALA A 20 14.34 -8.68 -7.07
N TYR A 21 13.45 -7.72 -7.36
CA TYR A 21 12.99 -6.75 -6.39
C TYR A 21 12.20 -7.39 -5.25
N LEU A 22 11.25 -8.28 -5.55
CA LEU A 22 10.49 -9.02 -4.53
C LEU A 22 11.40 -9.78 -3.57
N LYS A 23 12.44 -10.44 -4.10
CA LYS A 23 13.43 -11.12 -3.28
C LYS A 23 14.18 -10.15 -2.36
N ASN A 24 14.69 -9.05 -2.90
CA ASN A 24 15.37 -8.03 -2.12
C ASN A 24 14.44 -7.43 -1.06
N ALA A 25 13.16 -7.20 -1.40
CA ALA A 25 12.17 -6.68 -0.47
C ALA A 25 11.87 -7.65 0.69
N ALA A 26 11.81 -8.94 0.41
CA ALA A 26 11.67 -9.96 1.46
C ALA A 26 12.87 -9.94 2.42
N ASP A 27 14.08 -9.73 1.90
CA ASP A 27 15.32 -9.68 2.70
C ASP A 27 15.35 -8.50 3.69
N PHE A 28 14.77 -7.33 3.33
CA PHE A 28 14.63 -6.23 4.30
C PHE A 28 13.34 -6.28 5.13
N GLY A 29 12.56 -7.35 5.00
CA GLY A 29 11.45 -7.65 5.90
C GLY A 29 10.08 -7.14 5.45
N ALA A 30 9.91 -6.71 4.19
CA ALA A 30 8.61 -6.36 3.64
C ALA A 30 7.68 -7.60 3.61
N LYS A 31 6.38 -7.38 3.84
CA LYS A 31 5.38 -8.43 3.98
C LYS A 31 4.16 -8.25 3.10
N ARG A 32 4.01 -7.09 2.46
CA ARG A 32 2.87 -6.78 1.62
C ARG A 32 3.31 -6.25 0.27
N VAL A 33 2.61 -6.66 -0.78
CA VAL A 33 2.75 -6.17 -2.14
C VAL A 33 1.47 -5.43 -2.53
N PHE A 34 1.63 -4.20 -3.00
CA PHE A 34 0.63 -3.48 -3.78
C PHE A 34 0.96 -3.66 -5.26
N SER A 35 -0.02 -4.01 -6.07
CA SER A 35 0.14 -4.07 -7.52
C SER A 35 -1.11 -3.50 -8.21
N CYS A 36 -0.94 -2.89 -9.38
CA CYS A 36 -2.00 -2.14 -10.03
C CYS A 36 -2.51 -2.88 -11.28
N LEU A 37 -3.83 -3.05 -11.37
CA LEU A 37 -4.52 -3.56 -12.57
C LEU A 37 -5.18 -2.45 -13.41
N LEU A 38 -5.18 -1.22 -12.91
CA LEU A 38 -5.89 -0.08 -13.54
C LEU A 38 -5.37 0.27 -14.92
N SER A 39 -4.05 0.15 -15.12
CA SER A 39 -3.35 0.52 -16.35
C SER A 39 -3.06 -0.64 -17.28
N VAL A 40 -3.44 -1.86 -16.90
CA VAL A 40 -3.16 -3.06 -17.71
C VAL A 40 -4.12 -3.15 -18.89
N ASP A 41 -3.58 -3.10 -20.11
CA ASP A 41 -4.33 -3.19 -21.36
C ASP A 41 -3.93 -4.45 -22.15
N LYS A 42 -4.32 -5.62 -21.63
CA LYS A 42 -4.05 -6.95 -22.19
C LYS A 42 -5.33 -7.79 -22.19
N PRO A 43 -5.39 -8.87 -23.00
CA PRO A 43 -6.45 -9.88 -22.91
C PRO A 43 -6.54 -10.48 -21.49
N SER A 44 -7.74 -10.83 -21.07
CA SER A 44 -8.01 -11.36 -19.71
C SER A 44 -7.17 -12.61 -19.38
N GLU A 45 -6.93 -13.50 -20.37
CA GLU A 45 -6.14 -14.72 -20.13
C GLU A 45 -4.65 -14.40 -19.90
N ASP A 46 -4.08 -13.48 -20.67
CA ASP A 46 -2.69 -13.05 -20.48
C ASP A 46 -2.49 -12.40 -19.09
N ILE A 47 -3.47 -11.59 -18.67
CA ILE A 47 -3.49 -11.00 -17.32
C ILE A 47 -3.51 -12.11 -16.26
N LYS A 48 -4.33 -13.15 -16.45
CA LYS A 48 -4.41 -14.26 -15.50
C LYS A 48 -3.09 -14.99 -15.34
N GLU A 49 -2.43 -15.34 -16.44
CA GLU A 49 -1.16 -16.06 -16.42
C GLU A 49 -0.06 -15.23 -15.76
N GLU A 50 0.06 -13.98 -16.19
CA GLU A 50 1.13 -13.07 -15.73
C GLU A 50 1.00 -12.72 -14.25
N PHE A 51 -0.20 -12.29 -13.83
CA PHE A 51 -0.45 -11.95 -12.44
C PHE A 51 -0.41 -13.16 -11.52
N LYS A 52 -0.94 -14.30 -11.97
CA LYS A 52 -0.84 -15.55 -11.20
C LYS A 52 0.60 -15.94 -10.94
N ALA A 53 1.44 -15.97 -11.99
CA ALA A 53 2.86 -16.33 -11.85
C ALA A 53 3.63 -15.37 -10.94
N MET A 54 3.27 -14.08 -10.96
CA MET A 54 3.84 -13.05 -10.10
C MET A 54 3.40 -13.21 -8.64
N ASN A 55 2.11 -13.38 -8.40
CA ASN A 55 1.54 -13.53 -7.07
C ASN A 55 2.00 -14.84 -6.42
N ASP A 56 2.06 -15.95 -7.17
CA ASP A 56 2.62 -17.22 -6.67
C ASP A 56 4.07 -17.04 -6.22
N TYR A 57 4.86 -16.29 -6.97
CA TYR A 57 6.24 -16.01 -6.58
C TYR A 57 6.31 -15.12 -5.33
N ALA A 58 5.50 -14.06 -5.26
CA ALA A 58 5.40 -13.22 -4.07
C ALA A 58 5.02 -14.03 -2.83
N HIS A 59 4.03 -14.92 -2.93
CA HIS A 59 3.64 -15.83 -1.85
C HIS A 59 4.77 -16.77 -1.43
N SER A 60 5.57 -17.27 -2.38
CA SER A 60 6.73 -18.13 -2.04
C SER A 60 7.76 -17.41 -1.17
N LEU A 61 7.77 -16.08 -1.19
CA LEU A 61 8.60 -15.20 -0.37
C LEU A 61 7.90 -14.71 0.91
N GLY A 62 6.63 -15.07 1.13
CA GLY A 62 5.84 -14.75 2.31
C GLY A 62 5.15 -13.38 2.25
N PHE A 63 4.89 -12.86 1.07
CA PHE A 63 4.10 -11.64 0.88
C PHE A 63 2.60 -11.93 0.84
N GLU A 64 1.82 -10.96 1.30
CA GLU A 64 0.41 -10.76 1.00
C GLU A 64 0.29 -9.82 -0.21
N VAL A 65 -0.58 -10.12 -1.18
CA VAL A 65 -0.72 -9.36 -2.42
C VAL A 65 -2.11 -8.74 -2.51
N ILE A 66 -2.18 -7.41 -2.58
CA ILE A 66 -3.42 -6.65 -2.80
C ILE A 66 -3.33 -5.91 -4.13
N LEU A 67 -4.37 -6.10 -4.95
CA LEU A 67 -4.43 -5.56 -6.31
C LEU A 67 -5.32 -4.31 -6.38
N ASP A 68 -4.78 -3.23 -6.91
CA ASP A 68 -5.51 -1.99 -7.12
C ASP A 68 -6.40 -2.07 -8.35
N VAL A 69 -7.69 -1.84 -8.15
CA VAL A 69 -8.74 -1.97 -9.16
C VAL A 69 -9.76 -0.83 -9.05
N ALA A 70 -10.61 -0.70 -10.07
CA ALA A 70 -11.74 0.21 -10.05
C ALA A 70 -12.93 -0.42 -10.79
N PRO A 71 -14.15 0.14 -10.70
CA PRO A 71 -15.33 -0.43 -11.37
C PRO A 71 -15.15 -0.69 -12.86
N ASN A 72 -14.43 0.17 -13.57
CA ASN A 72 -14.11 -0.04 -14.99
C ASN A 72 -13.25 -1.28 -15.27
N VAL A 73 -12.42 -1.71 -14.32
CA VAL A 73 -11.66 -2.98 -14.43
C VAL A 73 -12.61 -4.17 -14.29
N PHE A 74 -13.61 -4.09 -13.41
CA PHE A 74 -14.65 -5.09 -13.28
C PHE A 74 -15.40 -5.26 -14.61
N ASP A 75 -15.85 -4.17 -15.22
CA ASP A 75 -16.54 -4.18 -16.50
C ASP A 75 -15.65 -4.79 -17.61
N LYS A 76 -14.39 -4.34 -17.72
CA LYS A 76 -13.43 -4.80 -18.73
C LYS A 76 -13.14 -6.30 -18.63
N LEU A 77 -13.04 -6.84 -17.42
CA LEU A 77 -12.73 -8.23 -17.15
C LEU A 77 -13.97 -9.12 -17.01
N GLY A 78 -15.18 -8.55 -17.10
CA GLY A 78 -16.43 -9.27 -16.91
C GLY A 78 -16.60 -9.80 -15.47
N ILE A 79 -16.09 -9.06 -14.48
CA ILE A 79 -16.15 -9.42 -13.06
C ILE A 79 -17.38 -8.75 -12.43
N SER A 80 -18.04 -9.44 -11.53
CA SER A 80 -19.11 -8.87 -10.70
C SER A 80 -18.64 -8.68 -9.26
N TYR A 81 -19.15 -7.66 -8.57
CA TYR A 81 -18.95 -7.48 -7.13
C TYR A 81 -19.53 -8.65 -6.30
N SER A 82 -20.43 -9.45 -6.88
CA SER A 82 -20.96 -10.66 -6.26
C SER A 82 -20.15 -11.93 -6.54
N ASP A 83 -19.17 -11.88 -7.47
CA ASP A 83 -18.25 -12.98 -7.77
C ASP A 83 -16.83 -12.48 -8.01
N LEU A 84 -16.00 -12.60 -6.99
CA LEU A 84 -14.59 -12.21 -7.01
C LEU A 84 -13.64 -13.36 -7.38
N SER A 85 -14.16 -14.45 -7.94
CA SER A 85 -13.39 -15.67 -8.27
C SER A 85 -12.23 -15.40 -9.24
N PHE A 86 -12.31 -14.36 -10.07
CA PHE A 86 -11.20 -13.94 -10.93
C PHE A 86 -9.94 -13.65 -10.10
N PHE A 87 -10.05 -12.83 -9.06
CA PHE A 87 -8.91 -12.45 -8.21
C PHE A 87 -8.34 -13.65 -7.46
N LYS A 88 -9.19 -14.58 -7.03
CA LYS A 88 -8.72 -15.84 -6.43
C LYS A 88 -7.96 -16.71 -7.42
N LYS A 89 -8.38 -16.77 -8.68
CA LYS A 89 -7.70 -17.55 -9.74
C LYS A 89 -6.29 -17.03 -10.04
N ILE A 90 -6.08 -15.72 -9.90
CA ILE A 90 -4.76 -15.10 -10.02
C ILE A 90 -4.01 -15.04 -8.67
N ASN A 91 -4.53 -15.73 -7.67
CA ASN A 91 -3.93 -15.87 -6.33
C ASN A 91 -3.68 -14.53 -5.63
N ALA A 92 -4.62 -13.57 -5.73
CA ALA A 92 -4.61 -12.36 -4.93
C ALA A 92 -5.14 -12.65 -3.52
N ASP A 93 -4.66 -11.92 -2.52
CA ASP A 93 -5.16 -11.94 -1.13
C ASP A 93 -6.23 -10.88 -0.91
N GLY A 94 -6.28 -9.86 -1.74
CA GLY A 94 -7.28 -8.81 -1.68
C GLY A 94 -7.30 -7.92 -2.90
N ILE A 95 -8.30 -7.05 -2.92
CA ILE A 95 -8.45 -5.99 -3.91
C ILE A 95 -8.58 -4.63 -3.21
N ARG A 96 -7.97 -3.61 -3.78
CA ARG A 96 -8.14 -2.23 -3.38
C ARG A 96 -9.02 -1.51 -4.39
N LEU A 97 -10.08 -0.90 -3.91
CA LEU A 97 -10.97 -0.07 -4.72
C LEU A 97 -10.44 1.37 -4.73
N ASP A 98 -9.72 1.76 -5.79
CA ASP A 98 -9.25 3.14 -5.95
C ASP A 98 -10.42 4.12 -6.04
N VAL A 99 -11.42 3.75 -6.82
CA VAL A 99 -12.75 4.35 -6.83
C VAL A 99 -13.74 3.31 -6.36
N GLY A 100 -14.56 3.66 -5.37
CA GLY A 100 -15.57 2.76 -4.81
C GLY A 100 -16.84 2.68 -5.63
N PHE A 101 -17.80 1.93 -5.10
CA PHE A 101 -19.18 1.83 -5.57
C PHE A 101 -20.08 2.74 -4.73
N THR A 102 -21.18 2.23 -4.20
CA THR A 102 -22.17 3.02 -3.44
C THR A 102 -22.18 2.74 -1.93
N GLY A 103 -21.36 1.81 -1.47
CA GLY A 103 -21.26 1.36 -0.08
C GLY A 103 -21.88 -0.02 0.16
N SER A 104 -23.01 -0.32 -0.48
CA SER A 104 -23.64 -1.65 -0.37
C SER A 104 -22.84 -2.75 -1.06
N GLU A 105 -22.26 -2.46 -2.20
CA GLU A 105 -21.43 -3.38 -2.96
C GLU A 105 -20.12 -3.68 -2.21
N GLU A 106 -19.48 -2.66 -1.65
CA GLU A 106 -18.29 -2.86 -0.81
C GLU A 106 -18.61 -3.75 0.39
N ALA A 107 -19.71 -3.47 1.09
CA ALA A 107 -20.13 -4.28 2.22
C ALA A 107 -20.41 -5.75 1.79
N MET A 108 -21.10 -5.95 0.66
CA MET A 108 -21.36 -7.27 0.12
C MET A 108 -20.07 -8.01 -0.25
N MET A 109 -19.11 -7.33 -0.89
CA MET A 109 -17.82 -7.92 -1.25
C MET A 109 -17.04 -8.43 -0.05
N THR A 110 -17.20 -7.86 1.16
CA THR A 110 -16.50 -8.36 2.36
C THR A 110 -16.92 -9.77 2.77
N TYR A 111 -18.09 -10.23 2.34
CA TYR A 111 -18.59 -11.59 2.58
C TYR A 111 -18.21 -12.59 1.49
N ASN A 112 -17.26 -12.24 0.63
CA ASN A 112 -16.86 -13.09 -0.49
C ASN A 112 -16.36 -14.46 -0.03
N PRO A 113 -16.81 -15.56 -0.66
CA PRO A 113 -16.39 -16.92 -0.27
C PRO A 113 -14.93 -17.24 -0.63
N GLN A 114 -14.26 -16.36 -1.39
CA GLN A 114 -12.87 -16.48 -1.77
C GLN A 114 -11.91 -16.08 -0.63
N GLY A 115 -12.41 -15.41 0.41
CA GLY A 115 -11.63 -14.92 1.55
C GLY A 115 -10.71 -13.74 1.21
N LEU A 116 -11.08 -12.93 0.21
CA LEU A 116 -10.31 -11.76 -0.20
C LEU A 116 -10.55 -10.57 0.73
N MET A 117 -9.49 -9.85 1.04
CA MET A 117 -9.58 -8.55 1.69
C MET A 117 -10.14 -7.51 0.73
N ILE A 118 -11.00 -6.63 1.21
CA ILE A 118 -11.55 -5.49 0.48
C ILE A 118 -10.95 -4.22 1.08
N GLU A 119 -10.11 -3.56 0.29
CA GLU A 119 -9.41 -2.36 0.71
C GLU A 119 -10.05 -1.13 0.07
N ILE A 120 -10.39 -0.15 0.89
CA ILE A 120 -11.09 1.07 0.48
C ILE A 120 -10.12 2.24 0.47
N ASN A 121 -10.23 3.09 -0.57
CA ASN A 121 -9.51 4.36 -0.60
C ASN A 121 -9.96 5.26 0.55
N MET A 122 -9.04 5.57 1.46
CA MET A 122 -9.33 6.38 2.64
C MET A 122 -8.82 7.83 2.56
N SER A 123 -8.37 8.28 1.39
CA SER A 123 -7.83 9.64 1.22
C SER A 123 -8.87 10.74 1.12
N ASN A 124 -10.12 10.37 0.92
CA ASN A 124 -11.22 11.32 0.80
C ASN A 124 -11.88 11.51 2.17
N ASN A 125 -12.02 12.75 2.61
CA ASN A 125 -12.74 13.08 3.84
C ASN A 125 -14.26 13.10 3.57
N THR A 126 -14.79 11.93 3.17
CA THR A 126 -16.21 11.69 2.89
C THR A 126 -16.77 10.68 3.91
N HIS A 127 -18.09 10.52 3.91
CA HIS A 127 -18.77 9.54 4.76
C HIS A 127 -18.86 8.14 4.12
N THR A 128 -18.04 7.83 3.11
CA THR A 128 -18.09 6.55 2.40
C THR A 128 -17.93 5.38 3.35
N ILE A 129 -16.95 5.43 4.26
CA ILE A 129 -16.77 4.35 5.23
C ILE A 129 -17.96 4.21 6.18
N ASP A 130 -18.59 5.32 6.59
CA ASP A 130 -19.79 5.27 7.43
C ASP A 130 -20.94 4.60 6.69
N THR A 131 -21.13 4.93 5.40
CA THR A 131 -22.13 4.30 4.54
C THR A 131 -21.88 2.80 4.39
N ILE A 132 -20.62 2.37 4.14
CA ILE A 132 -20.26 0.95 4.07
C ILE A 132 -20.61 0.25 5.39
N MET A 133 -20.28 0.87 6.53
CA MET A 133 -20.54 0.31 7.86
C MET A 133 -22.02 0.21 8.19
N ASP A 134 -22.88 1.12 7.65
CA ASP A 134 -24.35 1.02 7.80
C ASP A 134 -24.93 -0.23 7.13
N TYR A 135 -24.27 -0.76 6.09
CA TYR A 135 -24.61 -2.05 5.45
C TYR A 135 -24.02 -3.27 6.14
N GLN A 136 -23.40 -3.12 7.33
CA GLN A 136 -22.90 -4.19 8.18
C GLN A 136 -21.90 -5.14 7.46
N PRO A 137 -20.77 -4.64 6.96
CA PRO A 137 -19.76 -5.46 6.31
C PRO A 137 -19.12 -6.46 7.28
N ASP A 138 -18.51 -7.51 6.75
CA ASP A 138 -17.55 -8.30 7.51
C ASP A 138 -16.28 -7.47 7.73
N ARG A 139 -16.15 -6.91 8.93
CA ARG A 139 -15.07 -6.01 9.31
C ARG A 139 -13.69 -6.66 9.29
N TYR A 140 -13.61 -7.98 9.37
CA TYR A 140 -12.34 -8.71 9.30
C TYR A 140 -11.79 -8.79 7.87
N HIS A 141 -12.64 -8.58 6.87
CA HIS A 141 -12.26 -8.51 5.46
C HIS A 141 -12.30 -7.08 4.91
N LEU A 142 -12.42 -6.05 5.76
CA LEU A 142 -12.46 -4.66 5.37
C LEU A 142 -11.24 -3.91 5.90
N ILE A 143 -10.49 -3.27 5.02
CA ILE A 143 -9.31 -2.47 5.36
C ILE A 143 -9.30 -1.16 4.60
N GLY A 144 -8.46 -0.22 4.99
CA GLY A 144 -8.32 1.08 4.33
C GLY A 144 -6.89 1.38 3.90
N CYS A 145 -6.73 2.07 2.77
CA CYS A 145 -5.43 2.53 2.29
C CYS A 145 -5.53 3.94 1.71
N HIS A 146 -4.63 4.81 2.12
CA HIS A 146 -4.47 6.11 1.49
C HIS A 146 -3.95 5.99 0.05
N ASN A 147 -4.20 7.02 -0.76
CA ASN A 147 -3.56 7.20 -2.05
C ASN A 147 -2.13 7.74 -1.91
N PHE A 148 -1.39 7.67 -3.00
CA PHE A 148 -0.13 8.38 -3.22
C PHE A 148 -0.28 9.41 -4.35
N TYR A 149 0.59 10.42 -4.37
CA TYR A 149 0.43 11.60 -5.21
C TYR A 149 1.73 11.96 -5.92
N PRO A 150 1.74 12.06 -7.27
CA PRO A 150 2.97 12.18 -8.06
C PRO A 150 3.54 13.60 -8.15
N HIS A 151 2.75 14.64 -7.90
CA HIS A 151 3.16 16.03 -8.10
C HIS A 151 3.34 16.77 -6.79
N ARG A 152 4.26 17.72 -6.75
CA ARG A 152 4.41 18.64 -5.62
C ARG A 152 3.08 19.34 -5.34
N TYR A 153 2.80 19.50 -4.06
CA TYR A 153 1.57 20.13 -3.53
C TYR A 153 0.29 19.36 -3.82
N SER A 154 0.36 18.14 -4.35
CA SER A 154 -0.80 17.28 -4.55
C SER A 154 -1.02 16.26 -3.43
N GLY A 155 0.00 16.00 -2.60
CA GLY A 155 -0.09 15.10 -1.46
C GLY A 155 -0.99 15.66 -0.35
N LEU A 156 -1.41 14.79 0.55
CA LEU A 156 -2.27 15.18 1.67
C LEU A 156 -1.53 16.06 2.68
N THR A 157 -2.24 17.05 3.22
CA THR A 157 -1.77 17.74 4.42
C THR A 157 -1.87 16.79 5.62
N LEU A 158 -1.07 17.00 6.65
CA LEU A 158 -1.11 16.19 7.88
C LEU A 158 -2.50 16.22 8.54
N GLU A 159 -3.16 17.39 8.54
CA GLU A 159 -4.50 17.57 9.09
C GLU A 159 -5.52 16.70 8.34
N HIS A 160 -5.58 16.81 7.01
CA HIS A 160 -6.50 16.03 6.19
C HIS A 160 -6.24 14.52 6.32
N PHE A 161 -4.98 14.10 6.24
CA PHE A 161 -4.56 12.71 6.45
C PHE A 161 -5.05 12.17 7.80
N THR A 162 -4.83 12.94 8.87
CA THR A 162 -5.23 12.55 10.23
C THR A 162 -6.75 12.41 10.34
N GLN A 163 -7.50 13.34 9.75
CA GLN A 163 -8.96 13.28 9.76
C GLN A 163 -9.47 12.06 8.98
N CYS A 164 -8.96 11.82 7.78
CA CYS A 164 -9.30 10.65 6.98
C CYS A 164 -8.98 9.34 7.71
N THR A 165 -7.78 9.24 8.32
CA THR A 165 -7.38 8.06 9.08
C THR A 165 -8.30 7.82 10.27
N ARG A 166 -8.70 8.85 11.00
CA ARG A 166 -9.65 8.75 12.13
C ARG A 166 -11.01 8.18 11.73
N ASN A 167 -11.48 8.51 10.52
CA ASN A 167 -12.75 7.98 10.01
C ASN A 167 -12.75 6.45 9.89
N PHE A 168 -11.60 5.84 9.60
CA PHE A 168 -11.43 4.37 9.56
C PHE A 168 -11.07 3.81 10.94
N ALA A 169 -10.17 4.45 11.66
CA ALA A 169 -9.70 4.01 12.96
C ALA A 169 -10.82 3.90 14.01
N LYS A 170 -11.87 4.76 13.94
CA LYS A 170 -13.03 4.67 14.86
C LYS A 170 -13.78 3.34 14.77
N TYR A 171 -13.65 2.62 13.64
CA TYR A 171 -14.23 1.30 13.44
C TYR A 171 -13.23 0.16 13.73
N GLY A 172 -11.99 0.49 14.12
CA GLY A 172 -10.93 -0.50 14.37
C GLY A 172 -10.45 -1.21 13.11
N LEU A 173 -10.57 -0.57 11.94
CA LEU A 173 -10.13 -1.12 10.68
C LEU A 173 -8.61 -0.99 10.52
N HIS A 174 -8.00 -1.98 9.88
CA HIS A 174 -6.61 -1.96 9.49
C HIS A 174 -6.36 -0.86 8.44
N THR A 175 -5.25 -0.14 8.56
CA THR A 175 -4.98 1.04 7.74
C THR A 175 -3.63 0.97 7.06
N ALA A 176 -3.54 1.53 5.86
CA ALA A 176 -2.31 1.60 5.09
C ALA A 176 -2.06 3.02 4.53
N ALA A 177 -0.79 3.34 4.28
CA ALA A 177 -0.37 4.57 3.62
C ALA A 177 0.96 4.38 2.89
N PHE A 178 1.25 5.28 1.96
CA PHE A 178 2.44 5.19 1.14
C PHE A 178 3.52 6.20 1.54
N VAL A 179 4.76 5.75 1.42
CA VAL A 179 5.98 6.54 1.45
C VAL A 179 6.70 6.39 0.11
N GLY A 180 7.53 7.35 -0.27
CA GLY A 180 8.24 7.33 -1.55
C GLY A 180 9.74 7.21 -1.38
N CYS A 181 10.41 6.39 -2.20
CA CYS A 181 11.86 6.44 -2.35
C CYS A 181 12.26 7.62 -3.23
N ASN A 182 13.51 8.07 -3.10
CA ASN A 182 14.05 9.25 -3.78
C ASN A 182 15.10 8.90 -4.85
N ASP A 183 15.22 7.62 -5.22
CA ASP A 183 16.11 7.23 -6.30
C ASP A 183 15.68 7.93 -7.61
N PRO A 184 16.59 8.60 -8.34
CA PRO A 184 16.24 9.32 -9.57
C PRO A 184 15.67 8.43 -10.68
N GLU A 185 16.01 7.13 -10.67
CA GLU A 185 15.52 6.14 -11.64
C GLU A 185 14.23 5.47 -11.19
N ALA A 186 13.73 5.78 -9.98
CA ALA A 186 12.50 5.20 -9.48
C ALA A 186 11.30 5.64 -10.33
N PHE A 187 10.41 4.69 -10.55
CA PHE A 187 9.19 4.88 -11.34
C PHE A 187 7.94 4.43 -10.54
N GLY A 188 6.81 4.82 -11.01
CA GLY A 188 5.50 4.42 -10.51
C GLY A 188 4.57 4.11 -11.68
N PRO A 189 3.26 4.08 -11.46
CA PRO A 189 2.28 3.90 -12.54
C PRO A 189 2.31 5.08 -13.53
N TRP A 190 2.85 6.22 -13.07
CA TRP A 190 3.11 7.43 -13.87
C TRP A 190 4.55 7.88 -13.70
N GLN A 191 4.94 8.92 -14.45
CA GLN A 191 6.23 9.59 -14.20
C GLN A 191 6.18 10.23 -12.81
N ALA A 192 7.05 9.76 -11.91
CA ALA A 192 7.08 10.16 -10.50
C ALA A 192 8.37 10.94 -10.15
N LYS A 193 8.85 11.81 -11.05
CA LYS A 193 10.10 12.57 -10.86
C LYS A 193 10.13 13.44 -9.60
N GLU A 194 8.97 13.80 -9.07
CA GLU A 194 8.84 14.60 -7.85
C GLU A 194 8.54 13.73 -6.61
N GLY A 195 8.71 12.42 -6.71
CA GLY A 195 8.36 11.46 -5.68
C GLY A 195 6.89 11.02 -5.74
N LEU A 196 6.53 10.05 -4.92
CA LEU A 196 5.22 9.43 -4.93
C LEU A 196 4.80 9.12 -3.48
N VAL A 197 4.22 10.08 -2.81
CA VAL A 197 3.97 10.03 -1.35
C VAL A 197 2.50 10.25 -1.02
N THR A 198 2.03 9.71 0.12
CA THR A 198 0.71 10.06 0.66
C THR A 198 0.72 11.46 1.29
N LEU A 199 1.65 11.70 2.22
CA LEU A 199 1.79 13.00 2.90
C LEU A 199 2.71 13.93 2.12
N GLU A 200 2.24 15.14 1.82
CA GLU A 200 3.07 16.13 1.11
C GLU A 200 4.37 16.46 1.87
N MET A 201 4.31 16.54 3.19
CA MET A 201 5.49 16.82 4.01
C MET A 201 6.56 15.73 3.97
N HIS A 202 6.25 14.53 3.46
CA HIS A 202 7.22 13.44 3.25
C HIS A 202 8.01 13.60 1.96
N ARG A 203 7.54 14.42 1.03
CA ARG A 203 8.16 14.57 -0.29
C ARG A 203 9.61 15.06 -0.17
N GLY A 204 10.52 14.26 -0.73
CA GLY A 204 11.96 14.54 -0.68
C GLY A 204 12.66 14.20 0.65
N LEU A 205 11.95 13.76 1.68
CA LEU A 205 12.58 13.22 2.88
C LEU A 205 13.16 11.81 2.62
N PRO A 206 14.24 11.40 3.31
CA PRO A 206 14.71 10.02 3.28
C PRO A 206 13.57 9.04 3.62
N VAL A 207 13.51 7.91 2.91
CA VAL A 207 12.38 6.96 3.03
C VAL A 207 12.24 6.39 4.44
N ASP A 208 13.36 6.13 5.14
CA ASP A 208 13.35 5.68 6.53
C ASP A 208 12.80 6.73 7.51
N VAL A 209 13.03 8.02 7.24
CA VAL A 209 12.45 9.12 8.02
C VAL A 209 10.94 9.19 7.81
N GLN A 210 10.46 9.01 6.57
CA GLN A 210 9.03 8.95 6.28
C GLN A 210 8.39 7.77 7.03
N VAL A 211 9.00 6.58 7.02
CA VAL A 211 8.51 5.40 7.76
C VAL A 211 8.50 5.66 9.26
N LYS A 212 9.58 6.21 9.83
CA LYS A 212 9.64 6.58 11.26
C LYS A 212 8.52 7.56 11.64
N HIS A 213 8.20 8.52 10.77
CA HIS A 213 7.09 9.44 11.04
C HIS A 213 5.74 8.71 11.02
N MET A 214 5.48 7.79 10.08
CA MET A 214 4.28 6.95 10.09
C MET A 214 4.19 6.09 11.37
N VAL A 215 5.31 5.54 11.82
CA VAL A 215 5.39 4.80 13.10
C VAL A 215 5.06 5.71 14.29
N ALA A 216 5.61 6.93 14.31
CA ALA A 216 5.37 7.91 15.38
C ALA A 216 3.91 8.35 15.49
N MET A 217 3.21 8.50 14.35
CA MET A 217 1.79 8.84 14.33
C MET A 217 0.90 7.73 14.95
N GLY A 218 1.33 6.49 14.91
CA GLY A 218 0.66 5.39 15.61
C GLY A 218 -0.64 4.88 14.98
N THR A 219 -1.04 5.42 13.84
CA THR A 219 -2.37 5.20 13.25
C THR A 219 -2.34 4.43 11.91
N ILE A 220 -1.16 4.07 11.42
CA ILE A 220 -0.98 3.30 10.18
C ILE A 220 -0.38 1.94 10.51
N ASP A 221 -0.98 0.89 9.99
CA ASP A 221 -0.58 -0.49 10.20
C ASP A 221 0.36 -1.00 9.10
N ASP A 222 0.05 -0.72 7.84
CA ASP A 222 0.90 -1.07 6.70
C ASP A 222 1.51 0.19 6.08
N ILE A 223 2.84 0.24 5.99
CA ILE A 223 3.57 1.34 5.38
C ILE A 223 4.17 0.82 4.07
N LEU A 224 3.66 1.32 2.94
CA LEU A 224 3.97 0.82 1.61
C LEU A 224 4.92 1.77 0.87
N ILE A 225 5.95 1.23 0.24
CA ILE A 225 6.79 2.01 -0.68
C ILE A 225 6.06 2.08 -2.02
N SER A 226 5.74 3.29 -2.46
CA SER A 226 4.86 3.54 -3.61
C SER A 226 5.55 3.38 -4.97
N ASN A 227 6.84 3.71 -5.06
CA ASN A 227 7.60 3.70 -6.32
C ASN A 227 8.71 2.63 -6.31
N CYS A 228 9.03 2.13 -7.49
CA CYS A 228 10.06 1.13 -7.75
C CYS A 228 11.26 1.79 -8.44
N TYR A 229 12.47 1.52 -8.09
CA TYR A 229 12.92 0.67 -6.99
C TYR A 229 13.67 1.53 -6.00
N PRO A 230 13.54 1.32 -4.69
CA PRO A 230 14.44 1.96 -3.75
C PRO A 230 15.89 1.59 -4.07
N SER A 231 16.80 2.56 -3.96
CA SER A 231 18.22 2.31 -4.05
C SER A 231 18.69 1.36 -2.93
N LYS A 232 19.84 0.72 -3.14
CA LYS A 232 20.44 -0.14 -2.09
C LYS A 232 20.61 0.61 -0.76
N LYS A 233 21.00 1.89 -0.81
CA LYS A 233 21.15 2.74 0.38
C LYS A 233 19.81 2.92 1.12
N GLU A 234 18.73 3.12 0.39
CA GLU A 234 17.39 3.25 0.96
C GLU A 234 16.90 1.91 1.54
N MET A 235 17.14 0.79 0.85
CA MET A 235 16.82 -0.55 1.37
C MET A 235 17.60 -0.86 2.65
N ASP A 236 18.89 -0.54 2.68
CA ASP A 236 19.73 -0.70 3.88
C ASP A 236 19.25 0.19 5.05
N ALA A 237 18.75 1.38 4.77
CA ALA A 237 18.16 2.26 5.77
C ALA A 237 16.83 1.70 6.31
N LEU A 238 15.96 1.22 5.42
CA LEU A 238 14.66 0.60 5.77
C LEU A 238 14.83 -0.65 6.64
N SER A 239 15.83 -1.50 6.35
CA SER A 239 16.10 -2.71 7.14
C SER A 239 16.44 -2.45 8.61
N LYS A 240 16.86 -1.22 8.94
CA LYS A 240 17.20 -0.79 10.31
C LYS A 240 16.05 -0.14 11.05
N VAL A 241 14.93 0.12 10.38
CA VAL A 241 13.77 0.76 11.02
C VAL A 241 13.04 -0.23 11.91
N ASN A 242 12.87 0.13 13.18
CA ASN A 242 12.01 -0.62 14.08
C ASN A 242 10.56 -0.14 13.94
N LEU A 243 9.66 -1.00 13.48
CA LEU A 243 8.25 -0.66 13.28
C LEU A 243 7.42 -0.62 14.57
N SER A 244 8.01 -1.03 15.70
CA SER A 244 7.36 -1.06 17.01
C SER A 244 7.86 0.04 17.95
N MET A 245 9.01 0.63 17.65
CA MET A 245 9.65 1.65 18.47
C MET A 245 10.19 2.78 17.63
N LEU A 246 10.08 4.00 18.13
CA LEU A 246 10.69 5.16 17.49
C LEU A 246 12.14 5.30 17.96
N ASN A 247 13.07 5.18 17.01
CA ASN A 247 14.49 5.43 17.24
C ASN A 247 14.81 6.85 16.75
N LEU A 248 15.34 7.68 17.63
CA LEU A 248 15.81 9.03 17.33
C LEU A 248 17.34 9.04 17.38
N GLU A 249 17.96 9.65 16.37
CA GLU A 249 19.37 10.00 16.43
C GLU A 249 19.52 11.31 17.24
N VAL A 250 20.36 11.30 18.22
CA VAL A 250 20.64 12.45 19.06
C VAL A 250 22.13 12.78 19.01
N ASN A 251 22.46 14.06 18.97
CA ASN A 251 23.82 14.53 19.20
C ASN A 251 23.97 14.83 20.70
N THR A 252 24.87 14.13 21.35
CA THR A 252 25.20 14.41 22.73
C THR A 252 26.11 15.64 22.83
N VAL A 253 25.95 16.48 23.87
CA VAL A 253 26.87 17.56 24.15
C VAL A 253 28.12 17.02 24.89
N GLU A 254 29.27 17.63 24.63
CA GLU A 254 30.52 17.27 25.28
C GLU A 254 30.40 17.41 26.81
N GLY A 255 30.83 16.39 27.56
CA GLY A 255 30.80 16.42 29.03
C GLY A 255 29.52 15.95 29.71
N LEU A 256 28.66 15.22 28.98
CA LEU A 256 27.55 14.51 29.63
C LEU A 256 28.11 13.47 30.63
N PRO A 257 27.51 13.35 31.83
CA PRO A 257 27.84 12.23 32.73
C PRO A 257 27.52 10.88 32.08
N GLU A 258 28.37 9.86 32.32
CA GLU A 258 28.16 8.48 31.83
C GLU A 258 26.74 7.91 32.07
N LEU A 259 26.05 8.43 33.11
CA LEU A 259 24.68 8.03 33.43
C LEU A 259 23.66 8.37 32.31
N TYR A 260 24.00 9.27 31.40
CA TYR A 260 23.12 9.76 30.32
C TYR A 260 23.60 9.33 28.93
N GLU A 261 24.66 8.55 28.82
CA GLU A 261 25.08 7.87 27.58
C GLU A 261 24.39 6.52 27.45
#